data_b4fc5db73425513e4643f972e754b6b1
#
_entry.id   b4fc5db73425513e4643f972e754b6b1
#
_cell.length_a   1.000
_cell.length_b   1.000
_cell.length_c   1.000
_cell.angle_alpha   90.00
_cell.angle_beta   90.00
_cell.angle_gamma   90.00
#
_symmetry.space_group_name_H-M   'P 1'
#
loop_
_entity.id
_entity.type
_entity.pdbx_description
1 polymer ?
#
loop_
_entity_poly.entity_id
_entity_poly.type
_entity_poly.pdbx_seq_one_letter_code
_entity_poly.pdbx_strand_id
1 'polypeptide(L)'
;MRITELSETIDYLLDLCRDLELRVKPVKQESENTILLEGPEKETIVIDLRETETSMLEQVLAQIVVDFDTLPLLVRGDSKEIRLLTPRIALARLLPTVYSFTYNRYGLAPGTDEVRARFSAELFRKMASEPGPFHLGSAFLGLVDTEKGPLLAEQVVETCNIEVRVKRFHIGSPLHRYLYADRHPTRNDGLPLERWNRFGEPVVCFDWRHPLHDETGKRLADEPLPDDYAALWMDDLPAAKKLARDAFLWIEERFSRAELQLVDICFFIDRTGTVLYGEISPDCMRVRDGASADAEAFDKDLWRSGGSPEEVLARYRSLYELVFGEPEKASCQPLTLKKRSVNHESDHQTENR
;
A
#
# COMPACT_ATOMS: atom_id res chain seq x y z
N MET A 1 10.13 4.87 -30.75
CA MET A 1 10.73 5.97 -29.97
C MET A 1 11.98 6.47 -30.69
N ARG A 2 12.22 7.79 -30.76
CA ARG A 2 13.42 8.32 -31.40
C ARG A 2 14.61 8.16 -30.44
N ILE A 3 15.84 8.06 -30.96
CA ILE A 3 17.05 7.88 -30.12
C ILE A 3 17.21 9.00 -29.08
N THR A 4 16.80 10.22 -29.40
CA THR A 4 16.77 11.36 -28.48
C THR A 4 15.76 11.19 -27.35
N GLU A 5 14.56 10.72 -27.62
CA GLU A 5 13.51 10.45 -26.63
C GLU A 5 13.93 9.31 -25.68
N LEU A 6 14.66 8.32 -26.19
CA LEU A 6 15.17 7.21 -25.41
C LEU A 6 16.25 7.65 -24.41
N SER A 7 17.17 8.50 -24.85
CA SER A 7 18.22 9.05 -23.98
C SER A 7 17.61 9.88 -22.85
N GLU A 8 16.63 10.73 -23.16
CA GLU A 8 15.94 11.56 -22.18
C GLU A 8 15.20 10.71 -21.14
N THR A 9 14.57 9.61 -21.56
CA THR A 9 13.88 8.68 -20.65
C THR A 9 14.85 7.97 -19.69
N ILE A 10 16.01 7.52 -20.19
CA ILE A 10 17.04 6.90 -19.37
C ILE A 10 17.64 7.91 -18.38
N ASP A 11 17.96 9.10 -18.85
CA ASP A 11 18.51 10.17 -18.00
C ASP A 11 17.52 10.53 -16.89
N TYR A 12 16.24 10.63 -17.21
CA TYR A 12 15.18 10.87 -16.22
C TYR A 12 15.11 9.75 -15.17
N LEU A 13 15.12 8.47 -15.58
CA LEU A 13 15.12 7.35 -14.63
C LEU A 13 16.34 7.38 -13.69
N LEU A 14 17.52 7.68 -14.25
CA LEU A 14 18.76 7.78 -13.46
C LEU A 14 18.73 8.98 -12.50
N ASP A 15 18.15 10.10 -12.92
CA ASP A 15 17.95 11.27 -12.06
C ASP A 15 16.97 10.95 -10.93
N LEU A 16 15.85 10.30 -11.23
CA LEU A 16 14.88 9.85 -10.22
C LEU A 16 15.53 8.90 -9.20
N CYS A 17 16.31 7.91 -9.67
CA CYS A 17 17.05 7.02 -8.77
C CYS A 17 18.06 7.81 -7.91
N ARG A 18 18.73 8.82 -8.48
CA ARG A 18 19.65 9.69 -7.75
C ARG A 18 18.94 10.52 -6.70
N ASP A 19 17.79 11.11 -7.03
CA ASP A 19 16.98 11.89 -6.10
C ASP A 19 16.45 11.05 -4.92
N LEU A 20 16.19 9.77 -5.17
CA LEU A 20 15.84 8.78 -4.17
C LEU A 20 17.05 8.15 -3.47
N GLU A 21 18.27 8.60 -3.79
CA GLU A 21 19.53 8.07 -3.28
C GLU A 21 19.72 6.57 -3.54
N LEU A 22 19.04 6.04 -4.54
CA LEU A 22 19.17 4.64 -4.98
C LEU A 22 20.34 4.52 -5.96
N ARG A 23 21.36 3.76 -5.57
CA ARG A 23 22.59 3.63 -6.34
C ARG A 23 22.44 2.62 -7.46
N VAL A 24 22.12 3.10 -8.65
CA VAL A 24 22.13 2.30 -9.89
C VAL A 24 23.06 2.93 -10.91
N LYS A 25 23.60 2.11 -11.81
CA LYS A 25 24.50 2.57 -12.88
C LYS A 25 24.10 1.96 -14.22
N PRO A 26 24.07 2.73 -15.31
CA PRO A 26 23.88 2.16 -16.63
C PRO A 26 25.07 1.27 -17.00
N VAL A 27 24.78 0.07 -17.50
CA VAL A 27 25.80 -0.87 -17.99
C VAL A 27 25.87 -0.82 -19.52
N LYS A 28 24.74 -1.08 -20.16
CA LYS A 28 24.60 -1.02 -21.62
C LYS A 28 23.14 -1.02 -22.04
N GLN A 29 22.88 -0.49 -23.22
CA GLN A 29 21.62 -0.75 -23.92
C GLN A 29 21.70 -2.11 -24.59
N GLU A 30 20.78 -3.02 -24.29
CA GLU A 30 20.77 -4.39 -24.84
C GLU A 30 19.97 -4.47 -26.13
N SER A 31 18.92 -3.66 -26.27
CA SER A 31 18.07 -3.52 -27.45
C SER A 31 17.47 -2.11 -27.54
N GLU A 32 16.67 -1.85 -28.59
CA GLU A 32 15.96 -0.56 -28.70
C GLU A 32 15.04 -0.25 -27.53
N ASN A 33 14.57 -1.28 -26.83
CA ASN A 33 13.58 -1.12 -25.75
C ASN A 33 14.08 -1.66 -24.41
N THR A 34 15.36 -1.98 -24.27
CA THR A 34 15.86 -2.62 -23.04
C THR A 34 17.21 -2.05 -22.64
N ILE A 35 17.30 -1.57 -21.40
CA ILE A 35 18.56 -1.16 -20.78
C ILE A 35 18.92 -2.10 -19.64
N LEU A 36 20.22 -2.34 -19.45
CA LEU A 36 20.76 -3.02 -18.29
C LEU A 36 21.37 -2.00 -17.35
N LEU A 37 20.96 -2.08 -16.07
CA LEU A 37 21.54 -1.33 -14.98
C LEU A 37 22.27 -2.29 -14.02
N GLU A 38 23.30 -1.79 -13.34
CA GLU A 38 23.90 -2.43 -12.17
C GLU A 38 23.27 -1.84 -10.91
N GLY A 39 22.69 -2.70 -10.08
CA GLY A 39 22.09 -2.34 -8.81
C GLY A 39 23.09 -2.18 -7.67
N PRO A 40 22.60 -1.85 -6.45
CA PRO A 40 23.43 -1.58 -5.28
C PRO A 40 24.36 -2.73 -4.88
N GLU A 41 23.91 -3.97 -5.01
CA GLU A 41 24.68 -5.20 -4.70
C GLU A 41 25.32 -5.83 -5.95
N LYS A 42 25.49 -5.02 -7.02
CA LYS A 42 26.04 -5.42 -8.33
C LYS A 42 25.19 -6.43 -9.10
N GLU A 43 23.94 -6.57 -8.72
CA GLU A 43 22.96 -7.33 -9.49
C GLU A 43 22.68 -6.64 -10.83
N THR A 44 22.31 -7.44 -11.83
CA THR A 44 21.90 -6.92 -13.14
C THR A 44 20.38 -6.68 -13.13
N ILE A 45 19.99 -5.44 -13.35
CA ILE A 45 18.59 -4.99 -13.44
C ILE A 45 18.25 -4.77 -14.92
N VAL A 46 17.15 -5.36 -15.38
CA VAL A 46 16.68 -5.28 -16.77
C VAL A 46 15.44 -4.39 -16.81
N ILE A 47 15.49 -3.29 -17.55
CA ILE A 47 14.40 -2.31 -17.65
C ILE A 47 13.81 -2.31 -19.06
N ASP A 48 12.50 -2.45 -19.16
CA ASP A 48 11.74 -2.26 -20.39
C ASP A 48 11.37 -0.76 -20.54
N LEU A 49 11.96 -0.13 -21.53
CA LEU A 49 11.80 1.30 -21.80
C LEU A 49 10.48 1.65 -22.52
N ARG A 50 9.61 0.68 -22.77
CA ARG A 50 8.25 0.91 -23.31
C ARG A 50 7.26 1.29 -22.23
N GLU A 51 7.61 1.04 -20.99
CA GLU A 51 6.79 1.33 -19.82
C GLU A 51 6.82 2.81 -19.44
N THR A 52 5.91 3.21 -18.56
CA THR A 52 5.92 4.56 -17.97
C THR A 52 7.10 4.74 -17.01
N GLU A 53 7.48 5.98 -16.76
CA GLU A 53 8.58 6.32 -15.83
C GLU A 53 8.38 5.72 -14.43
N THR A 54 7.17 5.79 -13.89
CA THR A 54 6.82 5.18 -12.59
C THR A 54 6.98 3.66 -12.64
N SER A 55 6.53 3.01 -13.73
CA SER A 55 6.68 1.57 -13.92
C SER A 55 8.14 1.17 -14.09
N MET A 56 8.99 1.99 -14.70
CA MET A 56 10.43 1.73 -14.79
C MET A 56 11.11 1.77 -13.42
N LEU A 57 10.79 2.73 -12.56
CA LEU A 57 11.29 2.75 -11.19
C LEU A 57 10.84 1.51 -10.41
N GLU A 58 9.60 1.10 -10.58
CA GLU A 58 9.09 -0.13 -9.98
C GLU A 58 9.84 -1.37 -10.49
N GLN A 59 10.19 -1.45 -11.78
CA GLN A 59 11.02 -2.52 -12.31
C GLN A 59 12.41 -2.53 -11.66
N VAL A 60 13.00 -1.35 -11.38
CA VAL A 60 14.27 -1.26 -10.63
C VAL A 60 14.09 -1.85 -9.24
N LEU A 61 13.08 -1.38 -8.50
CA LEU A 61 12.82 -1.81 -7.13
C LEU A 61 12.49 -3.31 -7.02
N ALA A 62 11.77 -3.86 -7.99
CA ALA A 62 11.40 -5.27 -8.02
C ALA A 62 12.60 -6.21 -8.24
N GLN A 63 13.72 -5.71 -8.76
CA GLN A 63 14.91 -6.52 -9.10
C GLN A 63 16.11 -6.27 -8.19
N ILE A 64 16.05 -5.26 -7.30
CA ILE A 64 17.16 -5.05 -6.34
C ILE A 64 17.20 -6.18 -5.31
N VAL A 65 18.42 -6.54 -4.91
CA VAL A 65 18.65 -7.52 -3.84
C VAL A 65 18.64 -6.79 -2.49
N VAL A 66 17.75 -7.19 -1.61
CA VAL A 66 17.56 -6.56 -0.30
C VAL A 66 17.56 -7.59 0.82
N ASP A 67 18.46 -7.45 1.78
CA ASP A 67 18.31 -8.09 3.09
C ASP A 67 17.62 -7.12 4.06
N PHE A 68 16.29 -7.20 4.10
CA PHE A 68 15.46 -6.29 4.89
C PHE A 68 15.87 -6.23 6.37
N ASP A 69 16.27 -7.35 6.96
CA ASP A 69 16.57 -7.43 8.40
C ASP A 69 17.87 -6.71 8.77
N THR A 70 18.74 -6.42 7.82
CA THR A 70 19.97 -5.64 8.02
C THR A 70 19.79 -4.13 7.86
N LEU A 71 18.68 -3.69 7.26
CA LEU A 71 18.41 -2.28 7.02
C LEU A 71 18.13 -1.53 8.33
N PRO A 72 18.45 -0.21 8.39
CA PRO A 72 18.13 0.62 9.55
C PRO A 72 16.63 0.62 9.85
N LEU A 73 16.28 0.29 11.10
CA LEU A 73 14.89 0.30 11.56
C LEU A 73 14.39 1.74 11.70
N LEU A 74 13.27 2.04 11.06
CA LEU A 74 12.55 3.31 11.20
C LEU A 74 11.40 3.19 12.21
N VAL A 75 10.52 2.20 12.04
CA VAL A 75 9.35 1.97 12.89
C VAL A 75 9.08 0.48 13.02
N ARG A 76 8.74 0.03 14.21
CA ARG A 76 8.15 -1.29 14.45
C ARG A 76 6.84 -1.12 15.21
N GLY A 77 5.74 -1.52 14.57
CA GLY A 77 4.40 -1.55 15.14
C GLY A 77 3.85 -2.97 15.22
N ASP A 78 2.58 -3.09 15.60
CA ASP A 78 1.91 -4.39 15.75
C ASP A 78 1.54 -5.03 14.40
N SER A 79 1.33 -4.23 13.35
CA SER A 79 0.89 -4.69 12.03
C SER A 79 1.95 -4.57 10.95
N LYS A 80 3.05 -3.87 11.19
CA LYS A 80 4.12 -3.66 10.21
C LYS A 80 5.45 -3.27 10.83
N GLU A 81 6.52 -3.55 10.12
CA GLU A 81 7.88 -3.08 10.38
C GLU A 81 8.35 -2.29 9.17
N ILE A 82 8.93 -1.09 9.42
CA ILE A 82 9.40 -0.19 8.36
C ILE A 82 10.89 0.04 8.57
N ARG A 83 11.66 -0.14 7.50
CA ARG A 83 13.11 0.06 7.46
C ARG A 83 13.50 0.95 6.30
N LEU A 84 14.63 1.62 6.40
CA LEU A 84 15.15 2.51 5.37
C LEU A 84 16.03 1.73 4.39
N LEU A 85 15.63 1.69 3.12
CA LEU A 85 16.51 1.25 2.03
C LEU A 85 17.53 2.35 1.70
N THR A 86 17.05 3.58 1.62
CA THR A 86 17.85 4.80 1.49
C THR A 86 17.25 5.87 2.43
N PRO A 87 17.90 7.03 2.66
CA PRO A 87 17.28 8.13 3.39
C PRO A 87 15.95 8.62 2.79
N ARG A 88 15.68 8.28 1.52
CA ARG A 88 14.50 8.70 0.78
C ARG A 88 13.51 7.59 0.50
N ILE A 89 13.89 6.33 0.67
CA ILE A 89 13.04 5.15 0.42
C ILE A 89 12.90 4.34 1.69
N ALA A 90 11.66 4.15 2.13
CA ALA A 90 11.28 3.21 3.18
C ALA A 90 10.74 1.92 2.58
N LEU A 91 11.05 0.79 3.18
CA LEU A 91 10.46 -0.51 2.89
C LEU A 91 9.59 -0.94 4.07
N ALA A 92 8.34 -1.28 3.81
CA ALA A 92 7.40 -1.74 4.81
C ALA A 92 7.11 -3.23 4.63
N ARG A 93 7.46 -4.04 5.65
CA ARG A 93 7.02 -5.44 5.80
C ARG A 93 5.73 -5.43 6.60
N LEU A 94 4.63 -5.91 6.02
CA LEU A 94 3.40 -6.15 6.76
C LEU A 94 3.54 -7.41 7.61
N LEU A 95 2.88 -7.44 8.75
CA LEU A 95 2.87 -8.60 9.65
C LEU A 95 1.51 -9.30 9.58
N PRO A 96 1.46 -10.63 9.72
CA PRO A 96 0.21 -11.40 9.62
C PRO A 96 -0.68 -11.24 10.87
N THR A 97 -0.69 -10.06 11.46
CA THR A 97 -1.45 -9.75 12.65
C THR A 97 -2.84 -9.25 12.32
N VAL A 98 -3.85 -9.76 13.00
CA VAL A 98 -5.22 -9.27 12.97
C VAL A 98 -5.64 -8.84 14.35
N TYR A 99 -6.23 -7.65 14.44
CA TYR A 99 -6.57 -7.06 15.69
C TYR A 99 -7.96 -6.41 15.70
N SER A 100 -8.69 -6.61 16.78
CA SER A 100 -9.96 -5.94 17.05
C SER A 100 -9.95 -5.30 18.43
N PHE A 101 -9.93 -3.96 18.46
CA PHE A 101 -10.07 -3.22 19.69
C PHE A 101 -11.41 -3.50 20.38
N THR A 102 -12.52 -3.39 19.65
CA THR A 102 -13.88 -3.53 20.17
C THR A 102 -14.12 -4.86 20.92
N TYR A 103 -13.54 -5.94 20.42
CA TYR A 103 -13.73 -7.29 20.98
C TYR A 103 -12.50 -7.79 21.75
N ASN A 104 -11.50 -6.95 21.95
CA ASN A 104 -10.24 -7.31 22.61
C ASN A 104 -9.64 -8.61 22.04
N ARG A 105 -9.66 -8.75 20.72
CA ARG A 105 -9.20 -9.95 20.05
C ARG A 105 -7.98 -9.64 19.19
N TYR A 106 -6.87 -10.26 19.54
CA TYR A 106 -5.61 -10.25 18.79
C TYR A 106 -5.29 -11.66 18.31
N GLY A 107 -4.71 -11.79 17.14
CA GLY A 107 -4.24 -13.07 16.63
C GLY A 107 -3.35 -12.92 15.42
N LEU A 108 -2.87 -14.07 14.94
CA LEU A 108 -2.10 -14.19 13.72
C LEU A 108 -2.95 -14.88 12.65
N ALA A 109 -2.95 -14.33 11.45
CA ALA A 109 -3.57 -14.90 10.26
C ALA A 109 -2.51 -14.96 9.14
N PRO A 110 -1.65 -16.00 9.12
CA PRO A 110 -0.56 -16.15 8.17
C PRO A 110 -1.03 -16.05 6.71
N GLY A 111 -0.30 -15.31 5.88
CA GLY A 111 -0.62 -15.05 4.48
C GLY A 111 -1.49 -13.80 4.25
N THR A 112 -2.12 -13.24 5.29
CA THR A 112 -2.84 -11.96 5.14
C THR A 112 -1.89 -10.80 4.88
N ASP A 113 -0.70 -10.83 5.41
CA ASP A 113 0.39 -9.88 5.18
C ASP A 113 0.74 -9.78 3.69
N GLU A 114 0.94 -10.91 3.01
CA GLU A 114 1.20 -10.94 1.58
C GLU A 114 0.02 -10.39 0.77
N VAL A 115 -1.20 -10.86 1.03
CA VAL A 115 -2.39 -10.38 0.31
C VAL A 115 -2.59 -8.89 0.51
N ARG A 116 -2.39 -8.37 1.72
CA ARG A 116 -2.49 -6.94 2.04
C ARG A 116 -1.46 -6.10 1.30
N ALA A 117 -0.21 -6.56 1.23
CA ALA A 117 0.84 -5.84 0.51
C ALA A 117 0.53 -5.79 -0.99
N ARG A 118 0.18 -6.91 -1.61
CA ARG A 118 -0.18 -6.97 -3.03
C ARG A 118 -1.44 -6.17 -3.34
N PHE A 119 -2.45 -6.24 -2.47
CA PHE A 119 -3.67 -5.44 -2.61
C PHE A 119 -3.36 -3.94 -2.60
N SER A 120 -2.54 -3.48 -1.65
CA SER A 120 -2.11 -2.08 -1.56
C SER A 120 -1.36 -1.65 -2.82
N ALA A 121 -0.42 -2.47 -3.29
CA ALA A 121 0.36 -2.19 -4.49
C ALA A 121 -0.54 -2.04 -5.73
N GLU A 122 -1.46 -2.99 -5.97
CA GLU A 122 -2.40 -2.92 -7.09
C GLU A 122 -3.30 -1.68 -7.01
N LEU A 123 -3.76 -1.36 -5.81
CA LEU A 123 -4.62 -0.19 -5.62
C LEU A 123 -3.87 1.10 -5.98
N PHE A 124 -2.64 1.27 -5.49
CA PHE A 124 -1.80 2.45 -5.80
C PHE A 124 -1.43 2.52 -7.28
N ARG A 125 -1.08 1.40 -7.93
CA ARG A 125 -0.84 1.35 -9.38
C ARG A 125 -2.05 1.82 -10.17
N LYS A 126 -3.23 1.34 -9.79
CA LYS A 126 -4.48 1.73 -10.43
C LYS A 126 -4.86 3.19 -10.16
N MET A 127 -4.60 3.70 -8.96
CA MET A 127 -4.78 5.13 -8.65
C MET A 127 -3.86 6.01 -9.51
N ALA A 128 -2.62 5.58 -9.74
CA ALA A 128 -1.67 6.33 -10.56
C ALA A 128 -2.01 6.26 -12.06
N SER A 129 -2.40 5.10 -12.57
CA SER A 129 -2.68 4.89 -14.01
C SER A 129 -4.08 5.33 -14.43
N GLU A 130 -5.06 5.27 -13.55
CA GLU A 130 -6.48 5.53 -13.82
C GLU A 130 -7.08 6.52 -12.81
N PRO A 131 -6.48 7.71 -12.56
CA PRO A 131 -6.92 8.58 -11.46
C PRO A 131 -8.31 9.19 -11.69
N GLY A 132 -8.83 9.17 -12.92
CA GLY A 132 -10.08 9.82 -13.27
C GLY A 132 -9.99 11.34 -13.06
N PRO A 133 -11.03 11.97 -12.44
CA PRO A 133 -11.03 13.40 -12.16
C PRO A 133 -10.25 13.78 -10.88
N PHE A 134 -9.63 12.82 -10.19
CA PHE A 134 -9.02 13.01 -8.88
C PHE A 134 -7.51 13.21 -8.99
N HIS A 135 -6.95 13.98 -8.04
CA HIS A 135 -5.51 14.06 -7.82
C HIS A 135 -5.16 13.26 -6.57
N LEU A 136 -4.65 12.04 -6.76
CA LEU A 136 -4.37 11.08 -5.71
C LEU A 136 -2.85 10.95 -5.52
N GLY A 137 -2.26 11.95 -4.85
CA GLY A 137 -0.83 11.89 -4.48
C GLY A 137 -0.53 10.70 -3.59
N SER A 138 0.52 9.95 -3.89
CA SER A 138 0.92 8.76 -3.15
C SER A 138 2.43 8.69 -2.99
N ALA A 139 2.88 8.21 -1.83
CA ALA A 139 4.28 7.89 -1.56
C ALA A 139 4.70 6.53 -2.13
N PHE A 140 3.78 5.73 -2.64
CA PHE A 140 4.06 4.40 -3.17
C PHE A 140 5.01 4.46 -4.37
N LEU A 141 6.09 3.67 -4.33
CA LEU A 141 7.11 3.57 -5.37
C LEU A 141 7.11 2.21 -6.05
N GLY A 142 6.64 1.18 -5.37
CA GLY A 142 6.62 -0.18 -5.93
C GLY A 142 6.56 -1.28 -4.89
N LEU A 143 6.64 -2.51 -5.38
CA LEU A 143 6.69 -3.73 -4.56
C LEU A 143 8.04 -4.41 -4.78
N VAL A 144 8.71 -4.74 -3.67
CA VAL A 144 9.96 -5.51 -3.67
C VAL A 144 9.65 -6.92 -3.19
N ASP A 145 9.76 -7.90 -4.07
CA ASP A 145 9.58 -9.30 -3.69
C ASP A 145 10.86 -9.85 -3.05
N THR A 146 10.72 -10.48 -1.88
CA THR A 146 11.82 -11.15 -1.18
C THR A 146 11.46 -12.60 -0.84
N GLU A 147 12.43 -13.41 -0.47
CA GLU A 147 12.17 -14.79 0.00
C GLU A 147 11.24 -14.83 1.24
N LYS A 148 11.18 -13.75 2.01
CA LYS A 148 10.35 -13.61 3.22
C LYS A 148 9.02 -12.92 2.98
N GLY A 149 8.64 -12.70 1.72
CA GLY A 149 7.42 -12.04 1.29
C GLY A 149 7.63 -10.64 0.69
N PRO A 150 6.56 -10.03 0.19
CA PRO A 150 6.61 -8.73 -0.47
C PRO A 150 6.79 -7.59 0.54
N LEU A 151 7.53 -6.56 0.12
CA LEU A 151 7.74 -5.31 0.84
C LEU A 151 7.14 -4.17 0.02
N LEU A 152 6.36 -3.30 0.65
CA LEU A 152 5.93 -2.05 0.03
C LEU A 152 7.09 -1.04 0.08
N ALA A 153 7.50 -0.53 -1.07
CA ALA A 153 8.46 0.55 -1.17
C ALA A 153 7.73 1.89 -1.27
N GLU A 154 8.10 2.83 -0.43
CA GLU A 154 7.49 4.15 -0.35
C GLU A 154 8.55 5.24 -0.23
N GLN A 155 8.28 6.39 -0.81
CA GLN A 155 9.05 7.59 -0.54
C GLN A 155 8.88 7.98 0.94
N VAL A 156 9.99 8.33 1.59
CA VAL A 156 9.95 8.87 2.96
C VAL A 156 9.27 10.24 2.94
N VAL A 157 8.16 10.37 3.66
CA VAL A 157 7.39 11.60 3.82
C VAL A 157 7.38 12.08 5.26
N GLU A 158 7.09 13.35 5.49
CA GLU A 158 6.86 13.85 6.84
C GLU A 158 5.50 13.36 7.34
N THR A 159 5.53 12.54 8.39
CA THR A 159 4.32 11.92 8.95
C THR A 159 3.82 12.68 10.16
N CYS A 160 2.52 12.62 10.41
CA CYS A 160 1.89 13.00 11.66
C CYS A 160 1.21 11.77 12.31
N ASN A 161 0.95 11.81 13.60
CA ASN A 161 0.33 10.70 14.32
C ASN A 161 -1.20 10.70 14.22
N ILE A 162 -1.71 10.99 13.01
CA ILE A 162 -3.14 11.13 12.74
C ILE A 162 -3.57 10.08 11.72
N GLU A 163 -4.66 9.38 12.04
CA GLU A 163 -5.39 8.54 11.11
C GLU A 163 -6.56 9.32 10.52
N VAL A 164 -6.69 9.33 9.20
CA VAL A 164 -7.79 9.99 8.49
C VAL A 164 -8.82 8.94 8.11
N ARG A 165 -9.97 8.99 8.75
CA ARG A 165 -11.05 8.02 8.53
C ARG A 165 -12.16 8.60 7.69
N VAL A 166 -12.53 7.90 6.62
CA VAL A 166 -13.65 8.28 5.75
C VAL A 166 -14.77 7.26 5.89
N LYS A 167 -15.99 7.75 6.06
CA LYS A 167 -17.19 6.94 6.31
C LYS A 167 -18.31 7.26 5.34
N ARG A 168 -18.84 6.20 4.70
CA ARG A 168 -20.08 6.26 3.94
C ARG A 168 -21.30 5.91 4.81
N PHE A 169 -21.10 5.20 5.92
CA PHE A 169 -22.17 4.76 6.81
C PHE A 169 -21.86 5.06 8.28
N HIS A 170 -22.91 5.32 9.04
CA HIS A 170 -22.84 5.48 10.49
C HIS A 170 -22.64 4.11 11.15
N ILE A 171 -21.40 3.67 11.28
CA ILE A 171 -21.01 2.38 11.89
C ILE A 171 -19.60 2.45 12.51
N GLY A 172 -19.27 1.49 13.34
CA GLY A 172 -17.96 1.35 13.98
C GLY A 172 -17.79 2.30 15.16
N SER A 173 -16.61 2.92 15.29
CA SER A 173 -16.28 3.75 16.47
C SER A 173 -17.27 4.87 16.80
N PRO A 174 -17.93 5.58 15.85
CA PRO A 174 -18.95 6.57 16.19
C PRO A 174 -20.10 6.03 17.02
N LEU A 175 -20.48 4.76 16.83
CA LEU A 175 -21.57 4.15 17.63
C LEU A 175 -21.24 4.04 19.12
N HIS A 176 -19.95 3.98 19.46
CA HIS A 176 -19.48 3.88 20.85
C HIS A 176 -19.10 5.26 21.43
N ARG A 177 -18.85 6.24 20.57
CA ARG A 177 -18.40 7.59 20.94
C ARG A 177 -19.57 8.57 21.07
N TYR A 178 -20.50 8.50 20.13
CA TYR A 178 -21.66 9.41 20.04
C TYR A 178 -22.92 8.71 20.55
N LEU A 179 -22.91 8.38 21.83
CA LEU A 179 -24.04 7.73 22.46
C LEU A 179 -25.30 8.59 22.34
N TYR A 180 -26.41 7.96 22.08
CA TYR A 180 -27.74 8.59 21.93
C TYR A 180 -27.87 9.52 20.72
N ALA A 181 -26.94 9.51 19.76
CA ALA A 181 -27.10 10.24 18.50
C ALA A 181 -28.37 9.84 17.74
N ASP A 182 -28.80 8.60 17.89
CA ASP A 182 -30.05 8.03 17.40
C ASP A 182 -31.33 8.64 18.01
N ARG A 183 -31.19 9.50 19.01
CA ARG A 183 -32.30 10.21 19.64
C ARG A 183 -32.45 11.65 19.14
N HIS A 184 -31.54 12.13 18.32
CA HIS A 184 -31.49 13.51 17.88
C HIS A 184 -31.54 13.58 16.35
N PRO A 185 -32.52 14.35 15.79
CA PRO A 185 -32.60 14.51 14.35
C PRO A 185 -31.39 15.25 13.80
N THR A 186 -30.92 14.82 12.63
CA THR A 186 -29.86 15.51 11.91
C THR A 186 -30.38 16.72 11.17
N ARG A 187 -29.50 17.66 10.84
CA ARG A 187 -29.83 18.82 10.04
C ARG A 187 -30.15 18.50 8.58
N ASN A 188 -29.60 17.38 8.07
CA ASN A 188 -29.64 17.06 6.63
C ASN A 188 -31.02 16.60 6.17
N ASP A 189 -31.68 15.73 6.93
CA ASP A 189 -32.93 15.08 6.57
C ASP A 189 -34.00 15.16 7.69
N GLY A 190 -33.63 15.69 8.85
CA GLY A 190 -34.52 15.77 10.01
C GLY A 190 -34.76 14.43 10.69
N LEU A 191 -34.04 13.40 10.32
CA LEU A 191 -34.14 12.06 10.92
C LEU A 191 -33.02 11.83 11.93
N PRO A 192 -33.23 10.95 12.94
CA PRO A 192 -32.19 10.51 13.85
C PRO A 192 -31.07 9.78 13.11
N LEU A 193 -29.85 9.89 13.62
CA LEU A 193 -28.69 9.21 13.05
C LEU A 193 -28.62 7.76 13.58
N GLU A 194 -29.22 6.86 12.85
CA GLU A 194 -29.28 5.45 13.22
C GLU A 194 -28.06 4.65 12.68
N ARG A 195 -27.82 3.49 13.28
CA ARG A 195 -26.83 2.54 12.78
C ARG A 195 -27.12 2.17 11.31
N TRP A 196 -26.08 2.14 10.47
CA TRP A 196 -26.18 1.91 9.02
C TRP A 196 -26.83 3.02 8.19
N ASN A 197 -27.14 4.18 8.78
CA ASN A 197 -27.51 5.34 7.95
C ASN A 197 -26.39 5.64 6.96
N ARG A 198 -26.77 5.75 5.68
CA ARG A 198 -25.87 6.13 4.60
C ARG A 198 -25.74 7.65 4.53
N PHE A 199 -24.52 8.16 4.54
CA PHE A 199 -24.27 9.58 4.30
C PHE A 199 -24.30 9.87 2.80
N GLY A 200 -24.93 10.97 2.39
CA GLY A 200 -24.92 11.43 1.00
C GLY A 200 -23.49 11.71 0.54
N GLU A 201 -22.77 12.55 1.30
CA GLU A 201 -21.33 12.77 1.15
C GLU A 201 -20.55 11.96 2.20
N PRO A 202 -19.40 11.37 1.86
CA PRO A 202 -18.58 10.68 2.85
C PRO A 202 -18.09 11.64 3.93
N VAL A 203 -18.25 11.20 5.18
CA VAL A 203 -17.79 11.97 6.35
C VAL A 203 -16.31 11.68 6.61
N VAL A 204 -15.50 12.72 6.65
CA VAL A 204 -14.07 12.63 6.99
C VAL A 204 -13.88 13.07 8.43
N CYS A 205 -13.19 12.25 9.21
CA CYS A 205 -12.81 12.53 10.59
C CYS A 205 -11.35 12.15 10.86
N PHE A 206 -10.76 12.79 11.85
CA PHE A 206 -9.41 12.55 12.31
C PHE A 206 -9.43 11.79 13.62
N ASP A 207 -8.51 10.85 13.79
CA ASP A 207 -8.28 10.16 15.05
C ASP A 207 -6.80 10.28 15.43
N TRP A 208 -6.55 10.62 16.68
CA TRP A 208 -5.21 10.52 17.27
C TRP A 208 -4.90 9.08 17.57
N ARG A 209 -3.76 8.59 17.06
CA ARG A 209 -3.35 7.20 17.22
C ARG A 209 -2.63 7.00 18.52
N HIS A 210 -3.00 5.94 19.20
CA HIS A 210 -2.28 5.42 20.36
C HIS A 210 -1.61 4.08 20.03
N PRO A 211 -0.51 3.73 20.73
CA PRO A 211 -0.05 2.35 20.75
C PRO A 211 -1.16 1.45 21.34
N LEU A 212 -1.13 0.15 21.06
CA LEU A 212 -2.15 -0.77 21.57
C LEU A 212 -2.22 -0.77 23.09
N HIS A 213 -1.08 -0.58 23.76
CA HIS A 213 -0.97 -0.52 25.22
C HIS A 213 -0.05 0.61 25.62
N ASP A 214 -0.33 1.22 26.78
CA ASP A 214 0.60 2.14 27.44
C ASP A 214 1.71 1.38 28.17
N GLU A 215 2.63 2.13 28.81
CA GLU A 215 3.75 1.58 29.57
C GLU A 215 3.32 0.69 30.75
N THR A 216 2.09 0.82 31.22
CA THR A 216 1.52 -0.01 32.30
C THR A 216 0.84 -1.28 31.79
N GLY A 217 0.76 -1.48 30.46
CA GLY A 217 0.03 -2.55 29.81
C GLY A 217 -1.47 -2.28 29.67
N LYS A 218 -1.93 -1.06 30.01
CA LYS A 218 -3.32 -0.66 29.80
C LYS A 218 -3.56 -0.43 28.30
N ARG A 219 -4.66 -0.99 27.84
CA ARG A 219 -5.06 -0.87 26.45
C ARG A 219 -5.57 0.53 26.13
N LEU A 220 -5.09 1.05 24.98
CA LEU A 220 -5.47 2.35 24.48
C LEU A 220 -6.27 2.20 23.18
N ALA A 221 -7.19 3.13 22.95
CA ALA A 221 -7.96 3.26 21.71
C ALA A 221 -7.63 4.60 21.05
N ASP A 222 -7.68 4.61 19.72
CA ASP A 222 -7.59 5.86 18.99
C ASP A 222 -8.73 6.81 19.40
N GLU A 223 -8.42 8.08 19.56
CA GLU A 223 -9.34 9.11 20.04
C GLU A 223 -9.73 10.07 18.91
N PRO A 224 -11.03 10.47 18.84
CA PRO A 224 -11.44 11.48 17.86
C PRO A 224 -10.69 12.77 18.13
N LEU A 225 -10.13 13.34 17.06
CA LEU A 225 -9.38 14.57 17.10
C LEU A 225 -10.18 15.66 16.39
N PRO A 226 -10.62 16.72 17.12
CA PRO A 226 -11.25 17.88 16.49
C PRO A 226 -10.31 18.54 15.47
N ASP A 227 -10.89 19.17 14.45
CA ASP A 227 -10.15 19.82 13.37
C ASP A 227 -9.09 20.81 13.88
N ASP A 228 -9.44 21.66 14.85
CA ASP A 228 -8.51 22.65 15.40
C ASP A 228 -7.31 22.02 16.10
N TYR A 229 -7.49 20.83 16.71
CA TYR A 229 -6.37 20.07 17.26
C TYR A 229 -5.57 19.39 16.15
N ALA A 230 -6.23 18.81 15.15
CA ALA A 230 -5.54 18.19 14.03
C ALA A 230 -4.63 19.18 13.28
N ALA A 231 -5.07 20.45 13.19
CA ALA A 231 -4.29 21.54 12.60
C ALA A 231 -2.97 21.88 13.33
N LEU A 232 -2.75 21.34 14.53
CA LEU A 232 -1.46 21.51 15.21
C LEU A 232 -0.35 20.63 14.64
N TRP A 233 -0.70 19.56 13.91
CA TRP A 233 0.24 18.58 13.36
C TRP A 233 0.14 18.40 11.84
N MET A 234 -0.90 18.92 11.22
CA MET A 234 -1.14 18.81 9.78
C MET A 234 -1.23 20.22 9.17
N ASP A 235 -0.42 20.49 8.16
CA ASP A 235 -0.25 21.84 7.61
C ASP A 235 -1.50 22.32 6.84
N ASP A 236 -2.18 21.41 6.10
CA ASP A 236 -3.38 21.72 5.31
C ASP A 236 -4.49 20.68 5.52
N LEU A 237 -5.31 20.90 6.54
CA LEU A 237 -6.48 20.05 6.82
C LEU A 237 -7.52 19.99 5.70
N PRO A 238 -7.90 21.10 5.05
CA PRO A 238 -8.78 21.08 3.88
C PRO A 238 -8.23 20.19 2.77
N ALA A 239 -6.94 20.26 2.45
CA ALA A 239 -6.30 19.40 1.46
C ALA A 239 -6.35 17.92 1.88
N ALA A 240 -6.03 17.61 3.13
CA ALA A 240 -6.10 16.25 3.66
C ALA A 240 -7.52 15.67 3.61
N LYS A 241 -8.53 16.45 3.98
CA LYS A 241 -9.93 16.03 3.86
C LYS A 241 -10.36 15.81 2.42
N LYS A 242 -9.88 16.67 1.52
CA LYS A 242 -10.17 16.53 0.09
C LYS A 242 -9.51 15.27 -0.46
N LEU A 243 -8.22 15.08 -0.22
CA LEU A 243 -7.48 13.89 -0.68
C LEU A 243 -8.12 12.60 -0.14
N ALA A 244 -8.44 12.54 1.15
CA ALA A 244 -9.08 11.37 1.76
C ALA A 244 -10.45 11.07 1.13
N ARG A 245 -11.26 12.12 0.87
CA ARG A 245 -12.57 11.96 0.24
C ARG A 245 -12.43 11.52 -1.22
N ASP A 246 -11.53 12.12 -1.96
CA ASP A 246 -11.26 11.78 -3.37
C ASP A 246 -10.79 10.33 -3.49
N ALA A 247 -9.86 9.91 -2.65
CA ALA A 247 -9.38 8.52 -2.61
C ALA A 247 -10.52 7.55 -2.24
N PHE A 248 -11.33 7.91 -1.26
CA PHE A 248 -12.51 7.11 -0.89
C PHE A 248 -13.47 6.94 -2.08
N LEU A 249 -13.84 8.03 -2.74
CA LEU A 249 -14.78 8.01 -3.86
C LEU A 249 -14.23 7.20 -5.04
N TRP A 250 -12.94 7.31 -5.31
CA TRP A 250 -12.27 6.51 -6.34
C TRP A 250 -12.32 5.01 -6.02
N ILE A 251 -12.03 4.62 -4.77
CA ILE A 251 -12.11 3.22 -4.32
C ILE A 251 -13.57 2.74 -4.33
N GLU A 252 -14.51 3.55 -3.83
CA GLU A 252 -15.94 3.23 -3.80
C GLU A 252 -16.47 2.95 -5.21
N GLU A 253 -16.10 3.76 -6.20
CA GLU A 253 -16.49 3.54 -7.60
C GLU A 253 -15.93 2.22 -8.13
N ARG A 254 -14.67 1.91 -7.84
CA ARG A 254 -14.05 0.67 -8.28
C ARG A 254 -14.69 -0.56 -7.64
N PHE A 255 -14.97 -0.49 -6.35
CA PHE A 255 -15.64 -1.59 -5.64
C PHE A 255 -17.08 -1.78 -6.12
N SER A 256 -17.79 -0.71 -6.43
CA SER A 256 -19.16 -0.80 -6.97
C SER A 256 -19.22 -1.52 -8.31
N ARG A 257 -18.17 -1.46 -9.13
CA ARG A 257 -18.06 -2.24 -10.39
C ARG A 257 -17.95 -3.75 -10.13
N ALA A 258 -17.47 -4.14 -8.96
CA ALA A 258 -17.41 -5.52 -8.48
C ALA A 258 -18.63 -5.90 -7.60
N GLU A 259 -19.70 -5.09 -7.63
CA GLU A 259 -20.91 -5.24 -6.81
C GLU A 259 -20.65 -5.20 -5.31
N LEU A 260 -19.51 -4.62 -4.89
CA LEU A 260 -19.10 -4.45 -3.51
C LEU A 260 -19.41 -3.04 -3.00
N GLN A 261 -19.66 -2.95 -1.70
CA GLN A 261 -19.89 -1.68 -1.01
C GLN A 261 -18.75 -1.33 -0.05
N LEU A 262 -18.07 -0.23 -0.31
CA LEU A 262 -17.12 0.36 0.63
C LEU A 262 -17.90 1.10 1.73
N VAL A 263 -17.75 0.65 2.97
CA VAL A 263 -18.47 1.20 4.13
C VAL A 263 -17.69 2.32 4.80
N ASP A 264 -16.44 2.07 5.10
CA ASP A 264 -15.47 3.04 5.60
C ASP A 264 -14.04 2.57 5.32
N ILE A 265 -13.09 3.51 5.42
CA ILE A 265 -11.67 3.25 5.28
C ILE A 265 -10.86 4.21 6.14
N CYS A 266 -9.67 3.78 6.55
CA CYS A 266 -8.67 4.58 7.23
C CYS A 266 -7.47 4.80 6.31
N PHE A 267 -7.06 6.07 6.17
CA PHE A 267 -5.87 6.47 5.41
C PHE A 267 -4.80 7.05 6.33
N PHE A 268 -3.56 6.92 5.89
CA PHE A 268 -2.48 7.76 6.34
C PHE A 268 -2.18 8.81 5.28
N ILE A 269 -2.14 10.06 5.71
CA ILE A 269 -1.84 11.21 4.86
C ILE A 269 -0.67 11.95 5.51
N ASP A 270 0.29 12.37 4.70
CA ASP A 270 1.47 13.07 5.16
C ASP A 270 1.13 14.41 5.84
N ARG A 271 2.09 15.00 6.49
CA ARG A 271 1.88 16.26 7.23
C ARG A 271 1.38 17.40 6.34
N THR A 272 1.77 17.43 5.05
CA THR A 272 1.31 18.46 4.11
C THR A 272 -0.16 18.33 3.74
N GLY A 273 -0.77 17.16 3.97
CA GLY A 273 -2.16 16.88 3.60
C GLY A 273 -2.35 16.45 2.14
N THR A 274 -1.27 16.17 1.41
CA THR A 274 -1.33 15.98 -0.06
C THR A 274 -0.89 14.61 -0.56
N VAL A 275 -0.29 13.76 0.31
CA VAL A 275 0.29 12.48 -0.08
C VAL A 275 -0.25 11.35 0.80
N LEU A 276 -0.89 10.36 0.17
CA LEU A 276 -1.24 9.08 0.80
C LEU A 276 0.02 8.27 1.03
N TYR A 277 0.16 7.64 2.19
CA TYR A 277 1.26 6.72 2.48
C TYR A 277 0.80 5.53 3.30
N GLY A 278 1.64 4.52 3.39
CA GLY A 278 1.33 3.30 4.11
C GLY A 278 0.40 2.38 3.34
N GLU A 279 -0.30 1.55 4.05
CA GLU A 279 -1.14 0.48 3.53
C GLU A 279 -2.55 0.95 3.23
N ILE A 280 -3.08 0.56 2.08
CA ILE A 280 -4.53 0.61 1.75
C ILE A 280 -4.97 -0.82 1.40
N SER A 281 -5.53 -1.54 2.37
CA SER A 281 -5.84 -2.96 2.24
C SER A 281 -7.15 -3.33 2.95
N PRO A 282 -7.62 -4.57 2.81
CA PRO A 282 -8.80 -5.05 3.55
C PRO A 282 -8.71 -4.86 5.07
N ASP A 283 -7.50 -4.74 5.63
CA ASP A 283 -7.31 -4.47 7.06
C ASP A 283 -7.65 -3.04 7.46
N CYS A 284 -7.58 -2.09 6.53
CA CYS A 284 -7.83 -0.67 6.74
C CYS A 284 -9.27 -0.25 6.46
N MET A 285 -10.13 -1.13 5.93
CA MET A 285 -11.47 -0.79 5.44
C MET A 285 -12.54 -1.75 5.96
N ARG A 286 -13.82 -1.38 5.72
CA ARG A 286 -14.96 -2.27 5.76
C ARG A 286 -15.59 -2.38 4.39
N VAL A 287 -15.80 -3.63 3.96
CA VAL A 287 -16.38 -3.95 2.65
C VAL A 287 -17.49 -4.98 2.82
N ARG A 288 -18.57 -4.82 2.08
CA ARG A 288 -19.73 -5.73 2.08
C ARG A 288 -20.13 -6.08 0.65
N ASP A 289 -20.76 -7.24 0.48
CA ASP A 289 -21.35 -7.68 -0.80
C ASP A 289 -22.74 -7.06 -1.06
N GLY A 290 -23.18 -6.17 -0.21
CA GLY A 290 -24.47 -5.47 -0.32
C GLY A 290 -24.63 -4.36 0.72
N ALA A 291 -25.74 -3.61 0.60
CA ALA A 291 -26.01 -2.42 1.38
C ALA A 291 -26.63 -2.70 2.76
N SER A 292 -26.86 -3.94 3.12
CA SER A 292 -27.51 -4.31 4.39
C SER A 292 -26.53 -4.57 5.51
N ALA A 293 -27.01 -4.49 6.75
CA ALA A 293 -26.21 -4.83 7.93
C ALA A 293 -25.81 -6.31 7.98
N ASP A 294 -26.58 -7.16 7.33
CA ASP A 294 -26.38 -8.62 7.28
C ASP A 294 -25.58 -9.07 6.06
N ALA A 295 -25.17 -8.13 5.20
CA ALA A 295 -24.34 -8.40 4.04
C ALA A 295 -22.98 -8.99 4.44
N GLU A 296 -22.45 -9.88 3.61
CA GLU A 296 -21.21 -10.60 3.86
C GLU A 296 -20.02 -9.65 3.98
N ALA A 297 -19.16 -9.87 4.98
CA ALA A 297 -17.98 -9.05 5.21
C ALA A 297 -16.76 -9.63 4.46
N PHE A 298 -16.02 -8.75 3.76
CA PHE A 298 -14.77 -9.07 3.08
C PHE A 298 -13.53 -8.48 3.80
N ASP A 299 -13.72 -8.04 5.03
CA ASP A 299 -12.72 -7.36 5.84
C ASP A 299 -12.56 -8.03 7.21
N LYS A 300 -11.79 -7.42 8.11
CA LYS A 300 -11.54 -7.96 9.45
C LYS A 300 -12.77 -7.96 10.40
N ASP A 301 -13.96 -7.52 9.95
CA ASP A 301 -15.18 -7.74 10.74
C ASP A 301 -15.49 -9.23 10.92
N LEU A 302 -15.06 -10.08 9.98
CA LEU A 302 -15.11 -11.53 10.17
C LEU A 302 -14.29 -11.97 11.39
N TRP A 303 -13.06 -11.44 11.54
CA TRP A 303 -12.25 -11.67 12.74
C TRP A 303 -12.93 -11.13 14.00
N ARG A 304 -13.54 -9.94 13.91
CA ARG A 304 -14.27 -9.33 15.03
C ARG A 304 -15.45 -10.19 15.47
N SER A 305 -16.14 -10.86 14.55
CA SER A 305 -17.28 -11.74 14.84
C SER A 305 -16.91 -13.17 15.24
N GLY A 306 -15.61 -13.49 15.31
CA GLY A 306 -15.15 -14.80 15.79
C GLY A 306 -14.63 -15.74 14.73
N GLY A 307 -14.54 -15.33 13.45
CA GLY A 307 -13.99 -16.12 12.36
C GLY A 307 -12.56 -16.58 12.60
N SER A 308 -12.15 -17.64 11.93
CA SER A 308 -10.79 -18.19 12.01
C SER A 308 -9.78 -17.38 11.20
N PRO A 309 -8.47 -17.53 11.43
CA PRO A 309 -7.42 -16.93 10.59
C PRO A 309 -7.55 -17.32 9.12
N GLU A 310 -7.89 -18.59 8.85
CA GLU A 310 -8.05 -19.13 7.49
C GLU A 310 -9.23 -18.48 6.76
N GLU A 311 -10.34 -18.26 7.47
CA GLU A 311 -11.51 -17.58 6.93
C GLU A 311 -11.19 -16.11 6.61
N VAL A 312 -10.44 -15.40 7.46
CA VAL A 312 -9.99 -14.03 7.19
C VAL A 312 -9.11 -14.00 5.95
N LEU A 313 -8.13 -14.90 5.85
CA LEU A 313 -7.26 -14.99 4.67
C LEU A 313 -8.06 -15.26 3.40
N ALA A 314 -9.01 -16.21 3.46
CA ALA A 314 -9.88 -16.53 2.32
C ALA A 314 -10.68 -15.30 1.87
N ARG A 315 -11.21 -14.50 2.80
CA ARG A 315 -11.94 -13.27 2.47
C ARG A 315 -11.06 -12.19 1.85
N TYR A 316 -9.85 -12.00 2.36
CA TYR A 316 -8.92 -11.03 1.78
C TYR A 316 -8.52 -11.42 0.35
N ARG A 317 -8.32 -12.72 0.09
CA ARG A 317 -8.07 -13.24 -1.26
C ARG A 317 -9.28 -13.04 -2.18
N SER A 318 -10.48 -13.40 -1.72
CA SER A 318 -11.71 -13.18 -2.49
C SER A 318 -11.92 -11.70 -2.83
N LEU A 319 -11.64 -10.80 -1.89
CA LEU A 319 -11.73 -9.36 -2.17
C LEU A 319 -10.71 -8.94 -3.23
N TYR A 320 -9.47 -9.45 -3.14
CA TYR A 320 -8.45 -9.18 -4.15
C TYR A 320 -8.91 -9.63 -5.54
N GLU A 321 -9.39 -10.87 -5.67
CA GLU A 321 -9.86 -11.46 -6.92
C GLU A 321 -11.07 -10.71 -7.50
N LEU A 322 -12.03 -10.31 -6.67
CA LEU A 322 -13.20 -9.56 -7.11
C LEU A 322 -12.85 -8.15 -7.63
N VAL A 323 -11.87 -7.49 -7.03
CA VAL A 323 -11.52 -6.10 -7.39
C VAL A 323 -10.51 -6.02 -8.53
N PHE A 324 -9.56 -6.95 -8.60
CA PHE A 324 -8.42 -6.90 -9.53
C PHE A 324 -8.38 -8.07 -10.52
N GLY A 325 -9.17 -9.12 -10.32
CA GLY A 325 -9.04 -10.41 -11.02
C GLY A 325 -8.04 -11.34 -10.32
N GLU A 326 -7.80 -12.52 -10.88
CA GLU A 326 -6.79 -13.42 -10.34
C GLU A 326 -5.42 -12.70 -10.30
N PRO A 327 -4.66 -12.81 -9.20
CA PRO A 327 -3.34 -12.20 -9.14
C PRO A 327 -2.48 -12.80 -10.25
N GLU A 328 -1.91 -11.94 -11.08
CA GLU A 328 -0.89 -12.40 -12.02
C GLU A 328 0.17 -13.15 -11.19
N LYS A 329 0.31 -14.45 -11.47
CA LYS A 329 1.42 -15.22 -10.92
C LYS A 329 2.66 -14.49 -11.37
N ALA A 330 3.37 -13.88 -10.42
CA ALA A 330 4.61 -13.19 -10.71
C ALA A 330 5.46 -14.09 -11.60
N SER A 331 5.53 -13.78 -12.88
CA SER A 331 6.37 -14.47 -13.84
C SER A 331 7.81 -13.99 -13.66
N CYS A 332 8.26 -13.97 -12.42
CA CYS A 332 9.67 -13.88 -12.09
C CYS A 332 10.30 -15.25 -12.37
N GLN A 333 10.32 -15.66 -13.64
CA GLN A 333 11.33 -16.61 -14.07
C GLN A 333 12.62 -15.79 -14.16
N PRO A 334 13.62 -16.06 -13.30
CA PRO A 334 14.94 -15.51 -13.54
C PRO A 334 15.34 -15.92 -14.94
N LEU A 335 15.60 -14.94 -15.80
CA LEU A 335 16.17 -15.18 -17.12
C LEU A 335 17.48 -15.94 -16.92
N THR A 336 17.40 -17.26 -17.06
CA THR A 336 18.57 -18.14 -16.98
C THR A 336 19.43 -17.82 -18.20
N LEU A 337 20.38 -16.92 -18.02
CA LEU A 337 21.44 -16.68 -19.00
C LEU A 337 22.14 -18.00 -19.22
N LYS A 338 21.88 -18.66 -20.36
CA LYS A 338 22.65 -19.83 -20.81
C LYS A 338 24.13 -19.43 -20.84
N LYS A 339 24.90 -19.94 -19.90
CA LYS A 339 26.36 -19.84 -19.94
C LYS A 339 26.80 -20.39 -21.29
N ARG A 340 27.27 -19.53 -22.18
CA ARG A 340 28.05 -19.97 -23.37
C ARG A 340 29.29 -20.66 -22.85
N SER A 341 29.33 -21.96 -23.04
CA SER A 341 30.55 -22.74 -22.85
C SER A 341 31.59 -22.25 -23.87
N VAL A 342 32.63 -21.60 -23.39
CA VAL A 342 33.82 -21.31 -24.16
C VAL A 342 34.54 -22.63 -24.31
N ASN A 343 34.43 -23.24 -25.49
CA ASN A 343 35.29 -24.36 -25.86
C ASN A 343 36.71 -23.84 -26.04
N HIS A 344 37.59 -24.15 -25.11
CA HIS A 344 39.02 -24.11 -25.34
C HIS A 344 39.38 -25.34 -26.16
N GLU A 345 39.53 -25.18 -27.46
CA GLU A 345 40.28 -26.09 -28.28
C GLU A 345 41.77 -25.92 -27.94
N SER A 346 42.33 -26.88 -27.26
CA SER A 346 43.76 -27.02 -27.05
C SER A 346 44.38 -27.76 -28.25
N ASP A 347 45.00 -27.01 -29.14
CA ASP A 347 45.93 -27.57 -30.16
C ASP A 347 47.14 -28.20 -29.47
N HIS A 348 47.15 -29.52 -29.45
CA HIS A 348 48.37 -30.29 -29.21
C HIS A 348 48.98 -30.62 -30.58
N GLN A 349 49.97 -29.83 -30.97
CA GLN A 349 50.94 -30.27 -31.99
C GLN A 349 51.91 -31.20 -31.35
N THR A 350 51.89 -32.45 -31.82
CA THR A 350 52.93 -33.46 -31.62
C THR A 350 54.03 -33.16 -32.58
N GLU A 351 55.23 -32.89 -32.10
CA GLU A 351 56.47 -33.01 -32.84
C GLU A 351 57.27 -34.24 -32.33
N ASN A 352 57.49 -35.11 -33.28
CA ASN A 352 58.42 -36.24 -33.20
C ASN A 352 59.85 -35.74 -33.11
N ARG A 353 60.63 -36.19 -32.13
CA ARG A 353 61.91 -36.89 -32.27
C ARG A 353 62.40 -37.43 -30.92
#